data_f3cc5192d394ccf1b7d1787eb33df6c1
#
_entry.id   f3cc5192d394ccf1b7d1787eb33df6c1
#
_cell.length_a   1.000
_cell.length_b   1.000
_cell.length_c   1.000
_cell.angle_alpha   90.00
_cell.angle_beta   90.00
_cell.angle_gamma   90.00
#
_symmetry.space_group_name_H-M   'P 1'
#
loop_
_entity.id
_entity.type
_entity.pdbx_description
1 polymer ?
#
loop_
_entity_poly.entity_id
_entity_poly.type
_entity_poly.pdbx_seq_one_letter_code
_entity_poly.pdbx_strand_id
1 'polypeptide(L)'
;RNLSTFGFVEFTNENNYEQDQVNLQYTLFITRTSFEGNKIVQHINENSGKDENGSNWRERFFGVVGAPVSAYNGNLDSFIGSYRTYGNPVAVERGFCDNKLNYNSNACGALQSDIILAPGETKEIIYVVGQKNPKVADEILAAYNEPGKVDAEVKELIAYWHGQLNNFQIETPSDEFNNMVNVWNAYQCFITFIWSRAASFIYCGLRNGYGYRDTVQDIQGIIHINPELAAEKIRFMISAQVDNGGGLPLVKFDHK
;
A
#
# COMPACT_ATOMS: atom_id res chain seq x y z
N ARG A 1 17.63 23.20 18.29
CA ARG A 1 17.84 21.79 18.68
C ARG A 1 18.19 21.01 17.44
N ASN A 2 19.23 20.18 17.50
CA ASN A 2 19.59 19.27 16.43
C ASN A 2 18.83 17.96 16.63
N LEU A 3 18.18 17.46 15.59
CA LEU A 3 17.40 16.24 15.58
C LEU A 3 17.70 15.42 14.33
N SER A 4 17.72 14.11 14.48
CA SER A 4 17.71 13.18 13.35
C SER A 4 16.35 12.48 13.32
N THR A 5 15.71 12.50 12.18
CA THR A 5 14.47 11.75 11.91
C THR A 5 14.76 10.56 11.03
N PHE A 6 14.07 9.46 11.28
CA PHE A 6 14.21 8.22 10.51
C PHE A 6 12.84 7.80 10.00
N GLY A 7 12.61 7.95 8.70
CA GLY A 7 11.48 7.32 8.03
C GLY A 7 11.84 5.89 7.66
N PHE A 8 10.90 4.95 7.83
CA PHE A 8 11.17 3.54 7.56
C PHE A 8 9.94 2.84 6.98
N VAL A 9 10.21 1.98 5.99
CA VAL A 9 9.24 1.02 5.44
C VAL A 9 9.96 -0.29 5.12
N GLU A 10 9.33 -1.40 5.40
CA GLU A 10 9.75 -2.70 4.88
C GLU A 10 9.06 -2.94 3.54
N PHE A 11 9.84 -3.22 2.50
CA PHE A 11 9.29 -3.55 1.20
C PHE A 11 8.89 -5.03 1.14
N THR A 12 7.76 -5.32 0.51
CA THR A 12 7.40 -6.69 0.15
C THR A 12 8.31 -7.19 -0.96
N ASN A 13 8.60 -8.48 -0.95
CA ASN A 13 9.47 -9.11 -1.96
C ASN A 13 8.67 -9.82 -3.05
N GLU A 14 7.40 -9.50 -3.21
CA GLU A 14 6.53 -10.10 -4.22
C GLU A 14 7.00 -9.75 -5.63
N ASN A 15 7.24 -10.77 -6.44
CA ASN A 15 7.54 -10.65 -7.86
C ASN A 15 6.29 -10.86 -8.72
N ASN A 16 5.68 -12.03 -8.65
CA ASN A 16 4.38 -12.31 -9.20
C ASN A 16 3.69 -13.41 -8.38
N TYR A 17 2.36 -13.40 -8.41
CA TYR A 17 1.55 -14.26 -7.59
C TYR A 17 1.80 -15.77 -7.82
N GLU A 18 1.89 -16.20 -9.07
CA GLU A 18 2.05 -17.62 -9.41
C GLU A 18 3.42 -18.15 -8.97
N GLN A 19 4.46 -17.37 -9.21
CA GLN A 19 5.83 -17.74 -8.86
C GLN A 19 6.04 -17.71 -7.34
N ASP A 20 5.49 -16.72 -6.65
CA ASP A 20 5.66 -16.54 -5.22
C ASP A 20 4.92 -17.63 -4.43
N GLN A 21 3.83 -18.19 -4.96
CA GLN A 21 3.18 -19.37 -4.37
C GLN A 21 4.09 -20.60 -4.35
N VAL A 22 4.91 -20.76 -5.36
CA VAL A 22 5.79 -21.94 -5.51
C VAL A 22 7.09 -21.75 -4.75
N ASN A 23 7.66 -20.56 -4.77
CA ASN A 23 8.96 -20.30 -4.16
C ASN A 23 9.11 -18.82 -3.75
N LEU A 24 8.61 -18.46 -2.58
CA LEU A 24 8.76 -17.12 -2.00
C LEU A 24 10.22 -16.69 -1.83
N GLN A 25 11.13 -17.64 -1.60
CA GLN A 25 12.55 -17.34 -1.41
C GLN A 25 13.22 -16.86 -2.69
N TYR A 26 12.70 -17.25 -3.86
CA TYR A 26 13.27 -16.84 -5.14
C TYR A 26 13.31 -15.32 -5.29
N THR A 27 12.27 -14.62 -4.83
CA THR A 27 12.17 -13.17 -4.94
C THR A 27 13.27 -12.45 -4.14
N LEU A 28 13.74 -13.03 -3.03
CA LEU A 28 14.85 -12.49 -2.25
C LEU A 28 16.14 -12.42 -3.07
N PHE A 29 16.39 -13.40 -3.94
CA PHE A 29 17.61 -13.47 -4.74
C PHE A 29 17.65 -12.48 -5.90
N ILE A 30 16.50 -11.91 -6.29
CA ILE A 30 16.38 -10.98 -7.40
C ILE A 30 16.03 -9.55 -6.96
N THR A 31 15.90 -9.33 -5.65
CA THR A 31 15.56 -8.03 -5.08
C THR A 31 16.81 -7.21 -4.82
N ARG A 32 16.80 -5.98 -5.29
CA ARG A 32 17.83 -4.97 -4.98
C ARG A 32 17.21 -3.61 -4.69
N THR A 33 17.96 -2.73 -4.07
CA THR A 33 17.57 -1.34 -3.87
C THR A 33 18.58 -0.38 -4.48
N SER A 34 18.11 0.79 -4.90
CA SER A 34 18.92 1.95 -5.27
C SER A 34 18.52 3.16 -4.43
N PHE A 35 19.43 4.11 -4.29
CA PHE A 35 19.15 5.43 -3.73
C PHE A 35 19.21 6.47 -4.82
N GLU A 36 18.16 7.27 -4.96
CA GLU A 36 17.98 8.26 -6.00
C GLU A 36 17.53 9.61 -5.39
N GLY A 37 18.51 10.39 -4.97
CA GLY A 37 18.29 11.75 -4.44
C GLY A 37 17.55 11.78 -3.11
N ASN A 38 16.23 11.70 -3.13
CA ASN A 38 15.39 11.79 -1.94
C ASN A 38 14.53 10.52 -1.72
N LYS A 39 14.81 9.43 -2.45
CA LYS A 39 14.06 8.18 -2.36
C LYS A 39 14.95 6.94 -2.44
N ILE A 40 14.46 5.86 -1.85
CA ILE A 40 14.93 4.50 -2.10
C ILE A 40 13.93 3.82 -3.03
N VAL A 41 14.44 3.15 -4.06
CA VAL A 41 13.66 2.36 -5.00
C VAL A 41 14.02 0.89 -4.83
N GLN A 42 13.00 0.05 -4.69
CA GLN A 42 13.14 -1.40 -4.74
C GLN A 42 12.89 -1.88 -6.16
N HIS A 43 13.84 -2.63 -6.69
CA HIS A 43 13.77 -3.28 -8.00
C HIS A 43 13.58 -4.77 -7.79
N ILE A 44 12.54 -5.33 -8.39
CA ILE A 44 12.26 -6.77 -8.41
C ILE A 44 12.22 -7.19 -9.86
N ASN A 45 13.16 -8.04 -10.26
CA ASN A 45 13.23 -8.64 -11.61
C ASN A 45 13.10 -7.61 -12.75
N GLU A 46 14.17 -6.93 -13.07
CA GLU A 46 14.24 -5.86 -14.09
C GLU A 46 13.76 -6.26 -15.49
N ASN A 47 13.74 -7.55 -15.77
CA ASN A 47 13.40 -8.07 -17.10
C ASN A 47 11.93 -8.47 -17.24
N SER A 48 11.13 -8.41 -16.19
CA SER A 48 9.73 -8.81 -16.22
C SER A 48 8.77 -7.68 -15.85
N GLY A 49 7.69 -7.55 -16.59
CA GLY A 49 6.57 -6.70 -16.20
C GLY A 49 6.68 -5.24 -16.59
N LYS A 50 7.24 -4.94 -17.74
CA LYS A 50 7.04 -3.63 -18.36
C LYS A 50 5.61 -3.55 -18.87
N ASP A 51 4.90 -2.47 -18.50
CA ASP A 51 3.63 -2.13 -19.13
C ASP A 51 3.82 -1.67 -20.58
N GLU A 52 2.73 -1.37 -21.27
CA GLU A 52 2.74 -0.88 -22.65
C GLU A 52 3.58 0.40 -22.84
N ASN A 53 3.86 1.14 -21.76
CA ASN A 53 4.68 2.35 -21.76
C ASN A 53 6.15 2.09 -21.35
N GLY A 54 6.53 0.83 -21.18
CA GLY A 54 7.87 0.45 -20.75
C GLY A 54 8.16 0.66 -19.27
N SER A 55 7.14 0.96 -18.47
CA SER A 55 7.24 1.14 -17.02
C SER A 55 7.25 -0.19 -16.30
N ASN A 56 8.14 -0.35 -15.34
CA ASN A 56 8.09 -1.48 -14.42
C ASN A 56 7.14 -1.15 -13.26
N TRP A 57 5.90 -1.60 -13.34
CA TRP A 57 4.87 -1.39 -12.32
C TRP A 57 5.16 -2.09 -10.98
N ARG A 58 6.16 -2.95 -10.93
CA ARG A 58 6.58 -3.68 -9.72
C ARG A 58 7.62 -2.94 -8.89
N GLU A 59 8.21 -1.88 -9.42
CA GLU A 59 9.10 -1.04 -8.65
C GLU A 59 8.34 -0.34 -7.54
N ARG A 60 8.92 -0.34 -6.35
CA ARG A 60 8.39 0.33 -5.18
C ARG A 60 9.36 1.40 -4.74
N PHE A 61 8.85 2.50 -4.26
CA PHE A 61 9.67 3.58 -3.75
C PHE A 61 9.23 4.02 -2.36
N PHE A 62 10.19 4.53 -1.62
CA PHE A 62 9.99 5.26 -0.38
C PHE A 62 10.80 6.54 -0.44
N GLY A 63 10.13 7.68 -0.40
CA GLY A 63 10.73 8.99 -0.56
C GLY A 63 10.38 9.94 0.58
N VAL A 64 11.16 11.03 0.68
CA VAL A 64 10.95 12.09 1.66
C VAL A 64 10.90 13.44 1.00
N VAL A 65 10.02 14.32 1.53
CA VAL A 65 9.82 15.71 1.13
C VAL A 65 9.88 16.59 2.36
N GLY A 66 10.31 17.84 2.21
CA GLY A 66 10.41 18.81 3.31
C GLY A 66 11.74 18.78 4.06
N ALA A 67 12.58 17.75 3.88
CA ALA A 67 13.92 17.70 4.45
C ALA A 67 14.91 16.99 3.51
N PRO A 68 16.20 17.37 3.50
CA PRO A 68 17.22 16.65 2.75
C PRO A 68 17.50 15.30 3.38
N VAL A 69 17.88 14.31 2.58
CA VAL A 69 18.35 13.02 3.07
C VAL A 69 19.82 13.15 3.46
N SER A 70 20.14 12.90 4.73
CA SER A 70 21.50 12.89 5.26
C SER A 70 22.17 11.51 5.08
N ALA A 71 21.38 10.44 5.26
CA ALA A 71 21.83 9.07 5.11
C ALA A 71 20.64 8.13 4.84
N TYR A 72 20.92 6.91 4.44
CA TYR A 72 19.88 5.95 4.08
C TYR A 72 20.31 4.49 4.35
N ASN A 73 19.32 3.59 4.38
CA ASN A 73 19.53 2.14 4.30
C ASN A 73 18.48 1.52 3.39
N GLY A 74 18.93 0.72 2.44
CA GLY A 74 18.07 -0.10 1.57
C GLY A 74 18.01 -1.56 1.99
N ASN A 75 18.85 -1.96 2.93
CA ASN A 75 18.95 -3.34 3.45
C ASN A 75 18.39 -3.40 4.87
N LEU A 76 17.43 -4.33 5.09
CA LEU A 76 16.71 -4.45 6.35
C LEU A 76 17.61 -4.77 7.52
N ASP A 77 18.53 -5.75 7.33
CA ASP A 77 19.42 -6.19 8.40
C ASP A 77 20.40 -5.11 8.85
N SER A 78 20.82 -4.23 7.93
CA SER A 78 21.68 -3.10 8.27
C SER A 78 20.97 -1.98 9.02
N PHE A 79 19.66 -1.84 8.82
CA PHE A 79 18.85 -0.85 9.54
C PHE A 79 18.40 -1.38 10.91
N ILE A 80 17.78 -2.56 10.93
CA ILE A 80 17.26 -3.16 12.18
C ILE A 80 18.40 -3.71 13.04
N GLY A 81 19.31 -4.47 12.45
CA GLY A 81 20.39 -5.15 13.17
C GLY A 81 20.02 -6.56 13.64
N SER A 82 21.03 -7.41 13.79
CA SER A 82 20.87 -8.79 14.29
C SER A 82 20.34 -8.80 15.72
N TYR A 83 19.36 -9.66 15.97
CA TYR A 83 18.68 -9.81 17.29
C TYR A 83 17.97 -8.53 17.79
N ARG A 84 17.63 -7.62 16.88
CA ARG A 84 16.88 -6.40 17.16
C ARG A 84 15.44 -6.50 16.62
N THR A 85 14.62 -5.53 16.98
CA THR A 85 13.22 -5.43 16.55
C THR A 85 12.93 -4.04 15.96
N TYR A 86 11.75 -3.87 15.36
CA TYR A 86 11.28 -2.55 14.90
C TYR A 86 11.18 -1.51 16.01
N GLY A 87 11.07 -1.93 17.28
CA GLY A 87 11.05 -1.03 18.44
C GLY A 87 12.41 -0.45 18.83
N ASN A 88 13.51 -1.08 18.39
CA ASN A 88 14.87 -0.62 18.70
C ASN A 88 15.86 -0.90 17.56
N PRO A 89 15.67 -0.32 16.37
CA PRO A 89 16.58 -0.50 15.25
C PRO A 89 18.00 -0.01 15.58
N VAL A 90 19.02 -0.77 15.17
CA VAL A 90 20.43 -0.43 15.44
C VAL A 90 20.81 0.92 14.80
N ALA A 91 20.28 1.26 13.64
CA ALA A 91 20.56 2.53 12.98
C ALA A 91 20.05 3.73 13.79
N VAL A 92 18.86 3.61 14.40
CA VAL A 92 18.30 4.66 15.27
C VAL A 92 19.07 4.78 16.57
N GLU A 93 19.44 3.66 17.21
CA GLU A 93 20.22 3.67 18.45
C GLU A 93 21.61 4.29 18.26
N ARG A 94 22.31 3.97 17.18
CA ARG A 94 23.62 4.58 16.87
C ARG A 94 23.53 5.99 16.31
N GLY A 95 22.32 6.46 15.92
CA GLY A 95 22.06 7.79 15.44
C GLY A 95 22.33 8.03 13.95
N PHE A 96 22.62 7.00 13.16
CA PHE A 96 22.87 7.15 11.72
C PHE A 96 22.56 5.88 10.91
N CYS A 97 22.13 6.09 9.66
CA CYS A 97 22.13 5.08 8.61
C CYS A 97 23.54 4.95 7.99
N ASP A 98 23.92 3.77 7.53
CA ASP A 98 25.28 3.50 7.00
C ASP A 98 25.35 3.46 5.46
N ASN A 99 24.31 3.92 4.80
CA ASN A 99 24.17 4.00 3.33
C ASN A 99 24.29 2.64 2.61
N LYS A 100 23.93 1.56 3.31
CA LYS A 100 23.97 0.22 2.75
C LYS A 100 22.72 -0.08 1.94
N LEU A 101 22.91 -0.39 0.67
CA LEU A 101 21.85 -0.86 -0.22
C LEU A 101 21.64 -2.37 -0.11
N ASN A 102 20.50 -2.84 -0.56
CA ASN A 102 20.16 -4.25 -0.59
C ASN A 102 20.61 -4.93 -1.87
N TYR A 103 21.14 -6.12 -1.70
CA TYR A 103 21.43 -7.07 -2.76
C TYR A 103 21.08 -8.48 -2.29
N ASN A 104 20.11 -9.11 -2.92
CA ASN A 104 19.75 -10.51 -2.68
C ASN A 104 19.38 -10.82 -1.22
N SER A 105 18.70 -9.90 -0.54
CA SER A 105 18.27 -10.03 0.85
C SER A 105 16.98 -9.23 1.06
N ASN A 106 16.52 -9.10 2.31
CA ASN A 106 15.35 -8.31 2.63
C ASN A 106 15.58 -6.82 2.40
N ALA A 107 14.74 -6.23 1.57
CA ALA A 107 14.81 -4.83 1.22
C ALA A 107 13.98 -3.96 2.18
N CYS A 108 14.49 -2.77 2.46
CA CYS A 108 13.73 -1.72 3.15
C CYS A 108 13.95 -0.36 2.50
N GLY A 109 13.11 0.59 2.83
CA GLY A 109 13.36 2.00 2.63
C GLY A 109 13.58 2.66 3.98
N ALA A 110 14.79 3.06 4.32
CA ALA A 110 15.08 3.86 5.50
C ALA A 110 15.81 5.14 5.08
N LEU A 111 15.22 6.29 5.43
CA LEU A 111 15.72 7.60 5.08
C LEU A 111 15.94 8.40 6.36
N GLN A 112 17.16 8.88 6.55
CA GLN A 112 17.52 9.77 7.63
C GLN A 112 17.54 11.20 7.14
N SER A 113 16.97 12.12 7.92
CA SER A 113 17.06 13.55 7.71
C SER A 113 17.51 14.23 8.99
N ASP A 114 18.62 14.94 8.93
CA ASP A 114 19.12 15.75 10.03
C ASP A 114 18.57 17.17 9.90
N ILE A 115 17.92 17.63 10.95
CA ILE A 115 17.24 18.93 11.00
C ILE A 115 17.67 19.75 12.19
N ILE A 116 17.64 21.06 12.03
CA ILE A 116 17.89 22.02 13.09
C ILE A 116 16.61 22.82 13.29
N LEU A 117 16.10 22.86 14.52
CA LEU A 117 14.93 23.65 14.88
C LEU A 117 15.32 24.76 15.86
N ALA A 118 14.94 25.99 15.54
CA ALA A 118 14.97 27.10 16.48
C ALA A 118 13.87 26.98 17.55
N PRO A 119 13.95 27.71 18.66
CA PRO A 119 12.86 27.76 19.64
C PRO A 119 11.53 28.21 19.02
N GLY A 120 10.49 27.38 19.17
CA GLY A 120 9.16 27.65 18.60
C GLY A 120 9.01 27.32 17.11
N GLU A 121 10.07 26.86 16.43
CA GLU A 121 10.01 26.44 15.03
C GLU A 121 9.36 25.05 14.89
N THR A 122 8.52 24.93 13.88
CA THR A 122 7.92 23.67 13.43
C THR A 122 8.38 23.38 12.01
N LYS A 123 8.71 22.13 11.73
CA LYS A 123 9.06 21.66 10.39
C LYS A 123 8.23 20.42 10.03
N GLU A 124 7.61 20.46 8.89
CA GLU A 124 6.89 19.33 8.32
C GLU A 124 7.83 18.46 7.48
N ILE A 125 7.76 17.16 7.67
CA ILE A 125 8.49 16.17 6.88
C ILE A 125 7.46 15.14 6.41
N ILE A 126 7.38 14.94 5.10
CA ILE A 126 6.41 14.05 4.47
C ILE A 126 7.15 12.84 3.92
N TYR A 127 6.72 11.66 4.33
CA TYR A 127 7.18 10.39 3.77
C TYR A 127 6.12 9.82 2.84
N VAL A 128 6.56 9.39 1.65
CA VAL A 128 5.68 8.82 0.62
C VAL A 128 6.16 7.43 0.26
N VAL A 129 5.26 6.46 0.33
CA VAL A 129 5.49 5.10 -0.18
C VAL A 129 4.57 4.83 -1.35
N GLY A 130 5.09 4.18 -2.39
CA GLY A 130 4.29 3.87 -3.58
C GLY A 130 4.88 2.74 -4.41
N GLN A 131 4.08 2.31 -5.38
CA GLN A 131 4.45 1.30 -6.36
C GLN A 131 4.33 1.91 -7.75
N LYS A 132 5.42 2.45 -8.26
CA LYS A 132 5.55 3.08 -9.59
C LYS A 132 7.03 3.14 -9.97
N ASN A 133 7.28 3.36 -11.27
CA ASN A 133 8.64 3.59 -11.73
C ASN A 133 9.24 4.89 -11.15
N PRO A 134 10.57 5.02 -11.10
CA PRO A 134 11.25 6.14 -10.47
C PRO A 134 10.85 7.53 -11.01
N LYS A 135 10.53 7.67 -12.31
CA LYS A 135 10.11 8.95 -12.90
C LYS A 135 8.76 9.40 -12.35
N VAL A 136 7.79 8.50 -12.31
CA VAL A 136 6.46 8.77 -11.71
C VAL A 136 6.60 9.03 -10.21
N ALA A 137 7.52 8.35 -9.53
CA ALA A 137 7.83 8.64 -8.14
C ALA A 137 8.33 10.08 -7.94
N ASP A 138 9.17 10.60 -8.84
CA ASP A 138 9.65 11.98 -8.78
C ASP A 138 8.50 12.98 -8.96
N GLU A 139 7.58 12.73 -9.88
CA GLU A 139 6.38 13.56 -10.08
C GLU A 139 5.49 13.59 -8.84
N ILE A 140 5.27 12.42 -8.23
CA ILE A 140 4.49 12.29 -6.99
C ILE A 140 5.17 13.07 -5.86
N LEU A 141 6.47 12.87 -5.62
CA LEU A 141 7.20 13.55 -4.58
C LEU A 141 7.23 15.07 -4.79
N ALA A 142 7.36 15.51 -6.05
CA ALA A 142 7.31 16.93 -6.39
C ALA A 142 5.96 17.57 -6.05
N ALA A 143 4.84 16.85 -6.26
CA ALA A 143 3.50 17.33 -5.92
C ALA A 143 3.33 17.58 -4.42
N TYR A 144 3.98 16.78 -3.57
CA TYR A 144 3.93 16.95 -2.11
C TYR A 144 4.86 18.05 -1.56
N ASN A 145 5.64 18.73 -2.42
CA ASN A 145 6.35 19.95 -2.03
C ASN A 145 5.41 21.17 -1.90
N GLU A 146 4.19 21.07 -2.40
CA GLU A 146 3.21 22.14 -2.27
C GLU A 146 2.71 22.24 -0.82
N PRO A 147 2.80 23.41 -0.17
CA PRO A 147 2.30 23.59 1.21
C PRO A 147 0.81 23.23 1.32
N GLY A 148 0.44 22.45 2.32
CA GLY A 148 -0.93 22.08 2.59
C GLY A 148 -1.50 20.97 1.66
N LYS A 149 -0.69 20.36 0.80
CA LYS A 149 -1.11 19.28 -0.08
C LYS A 149 -1.64 18.08 0.70
N VAL A 150 -0.93 17.67 1.76
CA VAL A 150 -1.36 16.55 2.65
C VAL A 150 -2.70 16.86 3.30
N ASP A 151 -2.86 18.08 3.85
CA ASP A 151 -4.12 18.48 4.47
C ASP A 151 -5.30 18.50 3.48
N ALA A 152 -5.04 18.91 2.25
CA ALA A 152 -6.05 18.90 1.19
C ALA A 152 -6.48 17.47 0.85
N GLU A 153 -5.54 16.54 0.70
CA GLU A 153 -5.84 15.13 0.42
C GLU A 153 -6.52 14.42 1.58
N VAL A 154 -6.14 14.73 2.82
CA VAL A 154 -6.84 14.20 4.01
C VAL A 154 -8.30 14.69 4.03
N LYS A 155 -8.57 15.96 3.72
CA LYS A 155 -9.93 16.49 3.62
C LYS A 155 -10.72 15.81 2.50
N GLU A 156 -10.12 15.60 1.35
CA GLU A 156 -10.75 14.89 0.23
C GLU A 156 -11.07 13.44 0.60
N LEU A 157 -10.14 12.73 1.25
CA LEU A 157 -10.36 11.37 1.72
C LEU A 157 -11.50 11.29 2.75
N ILE A 158 -11.56 12.22 3.70
CA ILE A 158 -12.65 12.32 4.66
C ILE A 158 -13.98 12.57 3.93
N ALA A 159 -14.02 13.49 2.99
CA ALA A 159 -15.22 13.79 2.22
C ALA A 159 -15.68 12.58 1.39
N TYR A 160 -14.75 11.85 0.79
CA TYR A 160 -15.04 10.60 0.08
C TYR A 160 -15.72 9.58 0.99
N TRP A 161 -15.15 9.28 2.14
CA TRP A 161 -15.72 8.29 3.06
C TRP A 161 -17.07 8.73 3.62
N HIS A 162 -17.21 9.98 4.01
CA HIS A 162 -18.52 10.50 4.43
C HIS A 162 -19.56 10.44 3.31
N GLY A 163 -19.15 10.71 2.07
CA GLY A 163 -20.02 10.56 0.90
C GLY A 163 -20.54 9.14 0.72
N GLN A 164 -19.69 8.13 0.95
CA GLN A 164 -20.10 6.72 0.88
C GLN A 164 -21.00 6.33 2.06
N LEU A 165 -20.57 6.62 3.28
CA LEU A 165 -21.25 6.20 4.51
C LEU A 165 -22.62 6.88 4.69
N ASN A 166 -22.78 8.13 4.25
CA ASN A 166 -24.01 8.89 4.40
C ASN A 166 -25.17 8.42 3.52
N ASN A 167 -24.93 7.50 2.57
CA ASN A 167 -25.99 6.93 1.74
C ASN A 167 -26.96 6.04 2.52
N PHE A 168 -26.55 5.54 3.68
CA PHE A 168 -27.41 4.79 4.58
C PHE A 168 -27.07 5.14 6.03
N GLN A 169 -28.03 5.76 6.73
CA GLN A 169 -27.85 6.17 8.12
C GLN A 169 -29.10 5.83 8.93
N ILE A 170 -28.88 5.39 10.15
CA ILE A 170 -29.92 5.21 11.17
C ILE A 170 -29.69 6.15 12.34
N GLU A 171 -30.76 6.54 13.00
CA GLU A 171 -30.74 7.29 14.25
C GLU A 171 -31.63 6.58 15.28
N THR A 172 -31.03 6.14 16.37
CA THR A 172 -31.68 5.43 17.48
C THR A 172 -31.23 6.02 18.80
N PRO A 173 -31.91 5.70 19.92
CA PRO A 173 -31.46 6.13 21.24
C PRO A 173 -30.11 5.58 21.70
N SER A 174 -29.54 4.59 21.00
CA SER A 174 -28.22 4.01 21.32
C SER A 174 -27.16 4.52 20.34
N ASP A 175 -26.22 5.31 20.84
CA ASP A 175 -25.10 5.83 20.07
C ASP A 175 -24.17 4.69 19.60
N GLU A 176 -24.00 3.64 20.41
CA GLU A 176 -23.18 2.48 20.06
C GLU A 176 -23.77 1.71 18.87
N PHE A 177 -25.11 1.55 18.85
CA PHE A 177 -25.80 0.90 17.75
C PHE A 177 -25.74 1.76 16.48
N ASN A 178 -25.95 3.08 16.61
CA ASN A 178 -25.81 4.01 15.50
C ASN A 178 -24.39 3.93 14.90
N ASN A 179 -23.36 3.97 15.74
CA ASN A 179 -21.98 3.88 15.28
C ASN A 179 -21.66 2.53 14.61
N MET A 180 -22.17 1.44 15.20
CA MET A 180 -22.00 0.10 14.63
C MET A 180 -22.59 0.01 13.21
N VAL A 181 -23.81 0.50 13.00
CA VAL A 181 -24.50 0.41 11.70
C VAL A 181 -23.99 1.44 10.71
N ASN A 182 -23.88 2.71 11.13
CA ASN A 182 -23.58 3.82 10.24
C ASN A 182 -22.12 3.86 9.77
N VAL A 183 -21.20 3.29 10.56
CA VAL A 183 -19.76 3.35 10.28
C VAL A 183 -19.18 1.95 10.11
N TRP A 184 -19.16 1.17 11.20
CA TRP A 184 -18.38 -0.07 11.22
C TRP A 184 -18.91 -1.15 10.29
N ASN A 185 -20.22 -1.38 10.28
CA ASN A 185 -20.82 -2.39 9.40
C ASN A 185 -20.65 -1.99 7.92
N ALA A 186 -20.93 -0.73 7.59
CA ALA A 186 -20.76 -0.21 6.23
C ALA A 186 -19.29 -0.31 5.77
N TYR A 187 -18.34 0.09 6.63
CA TYR A 187 -16.92 -0.04 6.35
C TYR A 187 -16.49 -1.50 6.13
N GLN A 188 -16.90 -2.42 7.01
CA GLN A 188 -16.56 -3.84 6.88
C GLN A 188 -17.14 -4.46 5.60
N CYS A 189 -18.36 -4.13 5.24
CA CYS A 189 -18.98 -4.57 3.98
C CYS A 189 -18.18 -4.05 2.77
N PHE A 190 -17.78 -2.78 2.80
CA PHE A 190 -17.00 -2.17 1.72
C PHE A 190 -15.61 -2.81 1.59
N ILE A 191 -14.91 -3.02 2.70
CA ILE A 191 -13.61 -3.69 2.71
C ILE A 191 -13.71 -5.13 2.23
N THR A 192 -14.71 -5.88 2.69
CA THR A 192 -14.97 -7.26 2.23
C THR A 192 -15.19 -7.31 0.73
N PHE A 193 -16.00 -6.38 0.20
CA PHE A 193 -16.26 -6.27 -1.23
C PHE A 193 -14.99 -5.96 -2.04
N ILE A 194 -14.17 -4.98 -1.61
CA ILE A 194 -12.96 -4.56 -2.34
C ILE A 194 -11.89 -5.65 -2.29
N TRP A 195 -11.64 -6.20 -1.12
CA TRP A 195 -10.56 -7.17 -0.90
C TRP A 195 -10.97 -8.61 -1.26
N SER A 196 -12.26 -8.85 -1.52
CA SER A 196 -12.78 -10.17 -1.87
C SER A 196 -12.22 -11.29 -0.97
N ARG A 197 -12.23 -11.03 0.36
CA ARG A 197 -11.69 -11.95 1.37
C ARG A 197 -10.17 -12.18 1.28
N ALA A 198 -9.45 -11.32 0.61
CA ALA A 198 -7.98 -11.39 0.50
C ALA A 198 -7.27 -11.29 1.87
N ALA A 199 -7.96 -10.88 2.92
CA ALA A 199 -7.47 -10.92 4.30
C ALA A 199 -7.19 -12.34 4.81
N SER A 200 -7.72 -13.38 4.16
CA SER A 200 -7.40 -14.77 4.43
C SER A 200 -6.28 -15.26 3.53
N PHE A 201 -5.06 -15.16 3.97
CA PHE A 201 -3.88 -15.67 3.26
C PHE A 201 -3.96 -17.17 2.93
N ILE A 202 -4.72 -17.93 3.71
CA ILE A 202 -4.86 -19.36 3.54
C ILE A 202 -5.96 -19.72 2.53
N TYR A 203 -7.05 -18.95 2.50
CA TYR A 203 -8.25 -19.36 1.76
C TYR A 203 -8.44 -18.64 0.43
N CYS A 204 -8.40 -17.33 0.41
CA CYS A 204 -8.64 -16.50 -0.79
C CYS A 204 -7.50 -15.56 -1.13
N GLY A 205 -6.71 -15.09 -0.15
CA GLY A 205 -5.64 -14.11 -0.34
C GLY A 205 -4.50 -14.55 -1.25
N LEU A 206 -4.36 -15.87 -1.47
CA LEU A 206 -3.38 -16.43 -2.39
C LEU A 206 -3.98 -16.82 -3.76
N ARG A 207 -5.24 -16.51 -4.04
CA ARG A 207 -5.89 -16.82 -5.32
C ARG A 207 -5.97 -15.58 -6.21
N ASN A 208 -5.65 -15.77 -7.47
CA ASN A 208 -5.71 -14.72 -8.49
C ASN A 208 -7.14 -14.62 -9.07
N GLY A 209 -8.12 -14.29 -8.23
CA GLY A 209 -9.49 -14.15 -8.69
C GLY A 209 -10.54 -14.07 -7.59
N TYR A 210 -11.77 -13.87 -8.02
CA TYR A 210 -12.96 -13.79 -7.19
C TYR A 210 -13.65 -15.15 -7.08
N GLY A 211 -13.94 -15.60 -5.87
CA GLY A 211 -14.88 -16.68 -5.65
C GLY A 211 -16.28 -16.22 -6.10
N TYR A 212 -16.92 -16.93 -7.06
CA TYR A 212 -18.17 -16.46 -7.68
C TYR A 212 -19.25 -16.20 -6.63
N ARG A 213 -19.62 -17.24 -5.87
CA ARG A 213 -20.66 -17.15 -4.84
C ARG A 213 -20.33 -16.08 -3.80
N ASP A 214 -19.10 -16.08 -3.31
CA ASP A 214 -18.67 -15.20 -2.23
C ASP A 214 -18.75 -13.74 -2.65
N THR A 215 -18.27 -13.41 -3.86
CA THR A 215 -18.31 -12.06 -4.39
C THR A 215 -19.74 -11.58 -4.63
N VAL A 216 -20.62 -12.44 -5.16
CA VAL A 216 -22.04 -12.08 -5.36
C VAL A 216 -22.74 -11.79 -4.02
N GLN A 217 -22.38 -12.52 -2.95
CA GLN A 217 -22.89 -12.23 -1.61
C GLN A 217 -22.32 -10.93 -1.04
N ASP A 218 -21.03 -10.67 -1.22
CA ASP A 218 -20.35 -9.46 -0.72
C ASP A 218 -20.89 -8.20 -1.37
N ILE A 219 -21.31 -8.27 -2.65
CA ILE A 219 -21.96 -7.15 -3.36
C ILE A 219 -23.22 -6.68 -2.63
N GLN A 220 -24.00 -7.58 -2.03
CA GLN A 220 -25.22 -7.20 -1.32
C GLN A 220 -24.96 -6.26 -0.16
N GLY A 221 -23.79 -6.35 0.47
CA GLY A 221 -23.39 -5.50 1.58
C GLY A 221 -23.11 -4.04 1.19
N ILE A 222 -22.93 -3.74 -0.10
CA ILE A 222 -22.56 -2.40 -0.56
C ILE A 222 -23.55 -1.75 -1.52
N ILE A 223 -24.65 -2.41 -1.88
CA ILE A 223 -25.65 -1.87 -2.82
C ILE A 223 -26.17 -0.50 -2.37
N HIS A 224 -26.36 -0.32 -1.07
CA HIS A 224 -26.84 0.91 -0.48
C HIS A 224 -25.73 1.94 -0.20
N ILE A 225 -24.46 1.50 -0.20
CA ILE A 225 -23.30 2.36 0.04
C ILE A 225 -22.81 2.96 -1.28
N ASN A 226 -22.63 2.11 -2.29
CA ASN A 226 -22.14 2.51 -3.62
C ASN A 226 -22.80 1.63 -4.70
N PRO A 227 -24.01 1.99 -5.17
CA PRO A 227 -24.78 1.20 -6.13
C PRO A 227 -24.09 1.08 -7.50
N GLU A 228 -23.34 2.08 -7.93
CA GLU A 228 -22.62 2.08 -9.20
C GLU A 228 -21.53 1.01 -9.20
N LEU A 229 -20.71 0.98 -8.15
CA LEU A 229 -19.66 0.01 -7.99
C LEU A 229 -20.22 -1.42 -7.82
N ALA A 230 -21.34 -1.55 -7.11
CA ALA A 230 -22.07 -2.80 -6.99
C ALA A 230 -22.56 -3.32 -8.37
N ALA A 231 -23.15 -2.45 -9.17
CA ALA A 231 -23.63 -2.77 -10.51
C ALA A 231 -22.49 -3.16 -11.46
N GLU A 232 -21.36 -2.48 -11.38
CA GLU A 232 -20.15 -2.81 -12.15
C GLU A 232 -19.67 -4.23 -11.81
N LYS A 233 -19.53 -4.54 -10.52
CA LYS A 233 -19.10 -5.87 -10.08
C LYS A 233 -20.09 -6.96 -10.45
N ILE A 234 -21.41 -6.70 -10.40
CA ILE A 234 -22.44 -7.65 -10.86
C ILE A 234 -22.23 -7.97 -12.34
N ARG A 235 -22.08 -6.95 -13.19
CA ARG A 235 -21.84 -7.16 -14.63
C ARG A 235 -20.58 -7.96 -14.89
N PHE A 236 -19.52 -7.65 -14.14
CA PHE A 236 -18.27 -8.41 -14.21
C PHE A 236 -18.46 -9.88 -13.86
N MET A 237 -19.17 -10.19 -12.78
CA MET A 237 -19.40 -11.57 -12.35
C MET A 237 -20.32 -12.33 -13.32
N ILE A 238 -21.36 -11.67 -13.83
CA ILE A 238 -22.27 -12.27 -14.82
C ILE A 238 -21.54 -12.59 -16.13
N SER A 239 -20.62 -11.75 -16.57
CA SER A 239 -19.84 -11.98 -17.80
C SER A 239 -18.95 -13.24 -17.74
N ALA A 240 -18.73 -13.78 -16.55
CA ALA A 240 -17.99 -15.03 -16.33
C ALA A 240 -18.90 -16.27 -16.22
N GLN A 241 -20.20 -16.17 -16.49
CA GLN A 241 -21.08 -17.33 -16.57
C GLN A 241 -20.88 -18.07 -17.88
N VAL A 242 -21.04 -19.40 -17.84
CA VAL A 242 -21.06 -20.23 -19.03
C VAL A 242 -22.46 -20.26 -19.66
N ASP A 243 -22.59 -20.69 -20.92
CA ASP A 243 -23.81 -20.62 -21.72
C ASP A 243 -25.04 -21.23 -21.05
N ASN A 244 -24.87 -22.24 -20.21
CA ASN A 244 -25.95 -22.88 -19.46
C ASN A 244 -26.33 -22.14 -18.16
N GLY A 245 -25.75 -20.95 -17.90
CA GLY A 245 -25.99 -20.14 -16.71
C GLY A 245 -25.18 -20.57 -15.48
N GLY A 246 -24.30 -21.55 -15.60
CA GLY A 246 -23.42 -21.96 -14.49
C GLY A 246 -22.37 -20.91 -14.19
N GLY A 247 -22.15 -20.62 -12.90
CA GLY A 247 -21.06 -19.74 -12.44
C GLY A 247 -19.76 -20.53 -12.29
N LEU A 248 -18.65 -19.94 -12.75
CA LEU A 248 -17.32 -20.50 -12.50
C LEU A 248 -16.98 -20.41 -11.01
N PRO A 249 -16.37 -21.44 -10.40
CA PRO A 249 -16.01 -21.40 -8.98
C PRO A 249 -15.06 -20.23 -8.64
N LEU A 250 -14.19 -19.87 -9.57
CA LEU A 250 -13.25 -18.77 -9.48
C LEU A 250 -13.25 -17.96 -10.79
N VAL A 251 -13.41 -16.66 -10.67
CA VAL A 251 -13.32 -15.70 -11.79
C VAL A 251 -12.04 -14.91 -11.64
N LYS A 252 -11.13 -15.04 -12.61
CA LYS A 252 -9.86 -14.27 -12.58
C LYS A 252 -10.13 -12.77 -12.60
N PHE A 253 -9.27 -11.99 -11.96
CA PHE A 253 -9.42 -10.53 -11.86
C PHE A 253 -9.46 -9.83 -13.22
N ASP A 254 -8.82 -10.41 -14.22
CA ASP A 254 -8.71 -9.88 -15.58
C ASP A 254 -9.48 -10.71 -16.63
N HIS A 255 -10.21 -11.74 -16.23
CA HIS A 255 -10.89 -12.71 -17.12
C HIS A 255 -9.97 -13.46 -18.09
N LYS A 256 -8.66 -13.49 -17.87
CA LYS A 256 -7.69 -14.16 -18.76
C LYS A 256 -7.20 -15.49 -18.23
#